data_7f6873681992feba1c3f580e443d4a9f
#
_entry.id   7f6873681992feba1c3f580e443d4a9f
#
_cell.length_a   1.000
_cell.length_b   1.000
_cell.length_c   1.000
_cell.angle_alpha   90.00
_cell.angle_beta   90.00
_cell.angle_gamma   90.00
#
_symmetry.space_group_name_H-M   'P 1'
#
loop_
_entity.id
_entity.type
_entity.pdbx_description
1 polymer ?
#
loop_
_entity_poly.entity_id
_entity_poly.type
_entity_poly.pdbx_seq_one_letter_code
_entity_poly.pdbx_strand_id
1 'polypeptide(L)'
;MELELEKLSLPSDNERPFVIAGPCSAETEEQVMTTARDLAAKGCHMFRAGVWKPRTKPGGFEGNGEKALPWMKQVKEETGMLVATEVATPEHVELALKYGIDILWVGARTTANPFAMQALADSLKGIDVPVFVKNPVNPDLELWIGAMERINQAGIKKMAAIHRGFSSYDKKIYRNMPMWQIPIELHRRIPDLPIICDPSHIGGRRELVAPICQQAMDLGFDGLIVESHCNPDCAWSDAKQQVTPDVLDYILSLLVVRSETTTTESITQLRHQIDEIDNQLMDLLSKRMRVCREIGQYKKEHNMTILQTARYTEILEKRGAQGALCGMDSDFVAQVFEKIHEESVRQQMEIINK
;
A
#
# COMPACT_ATOMS: atom_id res chain seq x y z
N MET A 1 18.98 -5.67 5.59
CA MET A 1 20.01 -4.67 5.15
C MET A 1 19.37 -3.32 5.33
N GLU A 2 20.10 -2.29 5.76
CA GLU A 2 19.56 -0.92 5.81
C GLU A 2 19.60 -0.34 4.39
N LEU A 3 18.52 0.33 3.96
CA LEU A 3 18.51 1.10 2.73
C LEU A 3 19.31 2.39 2.95
N GLU A 4 20.20 2.71 2.02
CA GLU A 4 20.88 4.00 1.99
C GLU A 4 19.97 5.02 1.28
N LEU A 5 19.20 5.78 2.04
CA LEU A 5 18.23 6.74 1.49
C LEU A 5 18.76 8.17 1.56
N GLU A 6 18.48 8.94 0.51
CA GLU A 6 18.58 10.39 0.51
C GLU A 6 17.19 10.99 0.70
N LYS A 7 17.14 12.10 1.46
CA LYS A 7 15.87 12.80 1.68
C LYS A 7 15.24 13.19 0.35
N LEU A 8 14.08 12.65 0.08
CA LEU A 8 13.27 13.04 -1.07
C LEU A 8 12.51 14.32 -0.71
N SER A 9 12.82 15.43 -1.41
CA SER A 9 12.08 16.68 -1.24
C SER A 9 10.74 16.54 -1.99
N LEU A 10 9.71 16.12 -1.27
CA LEU A 10 8.34 16.10 -1.79
C LEU A 10 7.72 17.49 -1.55
N PRO A 11 7.27 18.18 -2.61
CA PRO A 11 6.61 19.48 -2.45
C PRO A 11 5.26 19.28 -1.75
N SER A 12 5.19 19.65 -0.50
CA SER A 12 3.97 19.65 0.31
C SER A 12 3.95 20.92 1.14
N ASP A 13 2.77 21.42 1.46
CA ASP A 13 2.57 22.45 2.46
C ASP A 13 1.84 21.85 3.68
N ASN A 14 1.72 22.62 4.75
CA ASN A 14 1.05 22.16 5.97
C ASN A 14 -0.45 21.92 5.80
N GLU A 15 -1.03 22.36 4.70
CA GLU A 15 -2.46 22.30 4.43
C GLU A 15 -2.81 21.20 3.40
N ARG A 16 -1.86 20.86 2.51
CA ARG A 16 -2.07 19.85 1.45
C ARG A 16 -0.96 18.80 1.44
N PRO A 17 -1.29 17.50 1.29
CA PRO A 17 -0.28 16.47 1.12
C PRO A 17 0.44 16.61 -0.23
N PHE A 18 1.60 15.98 -0.35
CA PHE A 18 2.22 15.76 -1.65
C PHE A 18 1.30 14.94 -2.57
N VAL A 19 1.07 15.41 -3.80
CA VAL A 19 0.15 14.77 -4.74
C VAL A 19 0.79 14.56 -6.11
N ILE A 20 0.71 13.31 -6.57
CA ILE A 20 0.99 12.90 -7.94
C ILE A 20 -0.36 12.63 -8.61
N ALA A 21 -0.73 13.39 -9.65
CA ALA A 21 -2.02 13.22 -10.30
C ALA A 21 -1.90 13.15 -11.82
N GLY A 22 -2.85 12.49 -12.45
CA GLY A 22 -2.93 12.36 -13.90
C GLY A 22 -3.62 11.07 -14.32
N PRO A 23 -3.82 10.84 -15.61
CA PRO A 23 -4.64 9.74 -16.10
C PRO A 23 -4.00 8.37 -15.86
N CYS A 24 -4.82 7.33 -15.80
CA CYS A 24 -4.35 5.95 -15.75
C CYS A 24 -3.39 5.66 -16.89
N SER A 25 -3.74 6.06 -18.10
CA SER A 25 -2.88 5.92 -19.30
C SER A 25 -2.84 7.20 -20.14
N ALA A 26 -1.71 7.42 -20.81
CA ALA A 26 -1.58 8.41 -21.86
C ALA A 26 -2.25 7.88 -23.14
N GLU A 27 -3.43 8.39 -23.47
CA GLU A 27 -4.29 7.88 -24.54
C GLU A 27 -4.14 8.66 -25.84
N THR A 28 -4.25 9.97 -25.73
CA THR A 28 -4.02 10.93 -26.82
C THR A 28 -3.26 12.14 -26.29
N GLU A 29 -2.60 12.88 -27.16
CA GLU A 29 -1.92 14.13 -26.80
C GLU A 29 -2.91 15.14 -26.18
N GLU A 30 -4.09 15.31 -26.80
CA GLU A 30 -5.14 16.21 -26.31
C GLU A 30 -5.59 15.83 -24.89
N GLN A 31 -5.85 14.55 -24.64
CA GLN A 31 -6.26 14.06 -23.32
C GLN A 31 -5.18 14.33 -22.27
N VAL A 32 -3.91 14.05 -22.58
CA VAL A 32 -2.78 14.27 -21.68
C VAL A 32 -2.63 15.76 -21.35
N MET A 33 -2.60 16.61 -22.37
CA MET A 33 -2.37 18.05 -22.21
C MET A 33 -3.55 18.74 -21.52
N THR A 34 -4.80 18.39 -21.84
CA THR A 34 -5.97 18.94 -21.17
C THR A 34 -5.96 18.59 -19.69
N THR A 35 -5.74 17.31 -19.37
CA THR A 35 -5.67 16.87 -17.97
C THR A 35 -4.54 17.57 -17.22
N ALA A 36 -3.37 17.72 -17.85
CA ALA A 36 -2.20 18.33 -17.22
C ALA A 36 -2.41 19.83 -16.93
N ARG A 37 -2.97 20.59 -17.90
CA ARG A 37 -3.29 22.02 -17.71
C ARG A 37 -4.28 22.24 -16.57
N ASP A 38 -5.34 21.42 -16.50
CA ASP A 38 -6.35 21.50 -15.45
C ASP A 38 -5.73 21.19 -14.06
N LEU A 39 -4.87 20.18 -13.98
CA LEU A 39 -4.17 19.83 -12.72
C LEU A 39 -3.17 20.90 -12.29
N ALA A 40 -2.40 21.46 -13.24
CA ALA A 40 -1.45 22.55 -12.97
C ALA A 40 -2.17 23.80 -12.42
N ALA A 41 -3.32 24.16 -13.01
CA ALA A 41 -4.15 25.29 -12.56
C ALA A 41 -4.67 25.12 -11.13
N LYS A 42 -4.70 23.87 -10.61
CA LYS A 42 -5.11 23.52 -9.23
C LYS A 42 -3.92 23.32 -8.29
N GLY A 43 -2.72 23.70 -8.71
CA GLY A 43 -1.51 23.64 -7.88
C GLY A 43 -0.93 22.23 -7.75
N CYS A 44 -1.22 21.30 -8.65
CA CYS A 44 -0.57 20.01 -8.67
C CYS A 44 0.90 20.15 -9.12
N HIS A 45 1.83 19.53 -8.39
CA HIS A 45 3.26 19.68 -8.65
C HIS A 45 3.84 18.55 -9.50
N MET A 46 3.15 17.42 -9.59
CA MET A 46 3.64 16.25 -10.30
C MET A 46 2.52 15.59 -11.10
N PHE A 47 2.80 15.39 -12.39
CA PHE A 47 1.91 14.72 -13.32
C PHE A 47 2.33 13.26 -13.53
N ARG A 48 1.36 12.37 -13.55
CA ARG A 48 1.58 10.96 -13.89
C ARG A 48 0.77 10.55 -15.11
N ALA A 49 1.32 9.71 -15.97
CA ALA A 49 0.53 8.92 -16.91
C ALA A 49 1.26 7.60 -17.23
N GLY A 50 0.53 6.49 -17.31
CA GLY A 50 1.10 5.23 -17.75
C GLY A 50 1.23 5.22 -19.27
N VAL A 51 2.45 5.14 -19.80
CA VAL A 51 2.67 5.03 -21.25
C VAL A 51 2.73 3.57 -21.70
N TRP A 52 3.09 2.67 -20.80
CA TRP A 52 3.02 1.21 -20.95
C TRP A 52 2.04 0.64 -19.93
N LYS A 53 1.19 -0.31 -20.34
CA LYS A 53 0.14 -0.86 -19.47
C LYS A 53 0.19 -2.40 -19.48
N PRO A 54 0.79 -3.02 -18.45
CA PRO A 54 0.74 -4.47 -18.31
C PRO A 54 -0.70 -4.91 -18.03
N ARG A 55 -1.29 -5.72 -18.93
CA ARG A 55 -2.66 -6.18 -18.80
C ARG A 55 -2.71 -7.62 -18.30
N THR A 56 -3.68 -7.91 -17.41
CA THR A 56 -3.92 -9.28 -16.93
C THR A 56 -4.56 -10.14 -18.01
N LYS A 57 -5.37 -9.51 -18.88
CA LYS A 57 -6.04 -10.21 -20.01
C LYS A 57 -5.60 -9.57 -21.31
N PRO A 58 -5.37 -10.36 -22.38
CA PRO A 58 -5.07 -9.83 -23.70
C PRO A 58 -6.27 -9.06 -24.28
N GLY A 59 -6.01 -8.18 -25.25
CA GLY A 59 -7.05 -7.43 -25.98
C GLY A 59 -7.47 -6.11 -25.33
N GLY A 60 -6.89 -5.70 -24.17
CA GLY A 60 -7.07 -4.36 -23.61
C GLY A 60 -6.05 -3.38 -24.20
N PHE A 61 -6.26 -2.07 -23.97
CA PHE A 61 -5.30 -1.03 -24.34
C PHE A 61 -3.99 -1.20 -23.55
N GLU A 62 -2.89 -1.45 -24.25
CA GLU A 62 -1.57 -1.74 -23.63
C GLU A 62 -0.66 -0.51 -23.51
N GLY A 63 -1.19 0.67 -23.83
CA GLY A 63 -0.47 1.93 -23.84
C GLY A 63 0.06 2.30 -25.23
N ASN A 64 0.47 3.56 -25.38
CA ASN A 64 1.07 4.07 -26.63
C ASN A 64 2.59 3.92 -26.66
N GLY A 65 3.22 3.49 -25.57
CA GLY A 65 4.64 3.29 -25.46
C GLY A 65 5.45 4.58 -25.74
N GLU A 66 6.54 4.46 -26.47
CA GLU A 66 7.43 5.59 -26.81
C GLU A 66 6.67 6.77 -27.46
N LYS A 67 5.61 6.50 -28.23
CA LYS A 67 4.81 7.54 -28.89
C LYS A 67 4.21 8.57 -27.92
N ALA A 68 3.92 8.18 -26.68
CA ALA A 68 3.34 9.06 -25.67
C ALA A 68 4.41 9.83 -24.85
N LEU A 69 5.66 9.46 -24.91
CA LEU A 69 6.73 10.13 -24.14
C LEU A 69 6.95 11.60 -24.57
N PRO A 70 6.87 11.99 -25.86
CA PRO A 70 6.87 13.39 -26.25
C PRO A 70 5.76 14.21 -25.59
N TRP A 71 4.57 13.65 -25.39
CA TRP A 71 3.46 14.34 -24.72
C TRP A 71 3.77 14.59 -23.24
N MET A 72 4.43 13.63 -22.57
CA MET A 72 4.88 13.81 -21.18
C MET A 72 5.93 14.92 -21.08
N LYS A 73 6.88 14.97 -22.02
CA LYS A 73 7.85 16.06 -22.11
C LYS A 73 7.17 17.41 -22.31
N GLN A 74 6.17 17.50 -23.19
CA GLN A 74 5.41 18.71 -23.42
C GLN A 74 4.64 19.17 -22.17
N VAL A 75 4.07 18.25 -21.39
CA VAL A 75 3.47 18.57 -20.08
C VAL A 75 4.45 19.32 -19.19
N LYS A 76 5.67 18.81 -19.06
CA LYS A 76 6.74 19.43 -18.26
C LYS A 76 7.10 20.83 -18.78
N GLU A 77 7.26 20.98 -20.09
CA GLU A 77 7.62 22.25 -20.74
C GLU A 77 6.52 23.31 -20.60
N GLU A 78 5.24 22.93 -20.73
CA GLU A 78 4.11 23.88 -20.66
C GLU A 78 3.67 24.21 -19.23
N THR A 79 3.73 23.26 -18.31
CA THR A 79 3.12 23.42 -16.98
C THR A 79 4.15 23.60 -15.87
N GLY A 80 5.41 23.23 -16.09
CA GLY A 80 6.44 23.19 -15.06
C GLY A 80 6.30 22.03 -14.07
N MET A 81 5.29 21.17 -14.21
CA MET A 81 5.14 19.99 -13.35
C MET A 81 6.23 18.98 -13.63
N LEU A 82 6.72 18.29 -12.59
CA LEU A 82 7.51 17.07 -12.75
C LEU A 82 6.64 15.98 -13.39
N VAL A 83 7.25 15.14 -14.22
CA VAL A 83 6.53 14.07 -14.92
C VAL A 83 7.01 12.69 -14.49
N ALA A 84 6.04 11.78 -14.29
CA ALA A 84 6.30 10.42 -13.84
C ALA A 84 5.61 9.39 -14.75
N THR A 85 6.26 8.23 -14.95
CA THR A 85 5.64 7.11 -15.68
C THR A 85 6.06 5.75 -15.11
N GLU A 86 5.27 4.70 -15.43
CA GLU A 86 5.58 3.31 -15.07
C GLU A 86 6.69 2.75 -15.96
N VAL A 87 7.63 2.04 -15.36
CA VAL A 87 8.64 1.24 -16.07
C VAL A 87 8.59 -0.21 -15.63
N ALA A 88 8.82 -1.14 -16.55
CA ALA A 88 8.78 -2.58 -16.29
C ALA A 88 9.96 -3.34 -16.91
N THR A 89 10.70 -2.72 -17.81
CA THR A 89 11.86 -3.29 -18.51
C THR A 89 13.00 -2.29 -18.61
N PRO A 90 14.25 -2.74 -18.81
CA PRO A 90 15.39 -1.85 -19.11
C PRO A 90 15.13 -0.88 -20.26
N GLU A 91 14.50 -1.32 -21.33
CA GLU A 91 14.13 -0.48 -22.47
C GLU A 91 13.19 0.67 -22.06
N HIS A 92 12.22 0.40 -21.17
CA HIS A 92 11.33 1.44 -20.65
C HIS A 92 12.12 2.50 -19.86
N VAL A 93 13.13 2.09 -19.10
CA VAL A 93 14.00 3.02 -18.35
C VAL A 93 14.79 3.90 -19.33
N GLU A 94 15.44 3.30 -20.32
CA GLU A 94 16.22 4.02 -21.34
C GLU A 94 15.35 5.07 -22.06
N LEU A 95 14.20 4.66 -22.57
CA LEU A 95 13.28 5.55 -23.27
C LEU A 95 12.74 6.66 -22.36
N ALA A 96 12.31 6.35 -21.13
CA ALA A 96 11.81 7.34 -20.20
C ALA A 96 12.88 8.42 -19.91
N LEU A 97 14.11 8.02 -19.65
CA LEU A 97 15.22 8.95 -19.42
C LEU A 97 15.58 9.77 -20.66
N LYS A 98 15.60 9.17 -21.86
CA LYS A 98 15.81 9.85 -23.13
C LYS A 98 14.83 11.01 -23.36
N TYR A 99 13.57 10.85 -22.93
CA TYR A 99 12.54 11.87 -23.06
C TYR A 99 12.41 12.79 -21.83
N GLY A 100 13.30 12.66 -20.84
CA GLY A 100 13.39 13.57 -19.70
C GLY A 100 12.31 13.37 -18.66
N ILE A 101 11.83 12.14 -18.48
CA ILE A 101 10.94 11.78 -17.35
C ILE A 101 11.71 11.96 -16.04
N ASP A 102 11.10 12.65 -15.07
CA ASP A 102 11.74 13.04 -13.82
C ASP A 102 11.70 11.94 -12.77
N ILE A 103 10.66 11.11 -12.77
CA ILE A 103 10.44 10.07 -11.78
C ILE A 103 9.96 8.79 -12.47
N LEU A 104 10.56 7.68 -12.11
CA LEU A 104 10.13 6.37 -12.57
C LEU A 104 9.38 5.65 -11.46
N TRP A 105 8.25 4.99 -11.75
CA TRP A 105 7.70 4.06 -10.79
C TRP A 105 7.64 2.64 -11.33
N VAL A 106 7.87 1.69 -10.44
CA VAL A 106 7.77 0.26 -10.73
C VAL A 106 6.39 -0.23 -10.36
N GLY A 107 5.69 -0.86 -11.30
CA GLY A 107 4.35 -1.38 -11.12
C GLY A 107 4.30 -2.64 -10.26
N ALA A 108 3.16 -2.88 -9.60
CA ALA A 108 2.97 -3.98 -8.66
C ALA A 108 3.24 -5.39 -9.22
N ARG A 109 3.01 -5.61 -10.53
CA ARG A 109 3.30 -6.90 -11.19
C ARG A 109 4.79 -7.09 -11.40
N THR A 110 5.51 -6.03 -11.71
CA THR A 110 6.96 -6.03 -11.87
C THR A 110 7.63 -6.22 -10.51
N THR A 111 7.17 -5.51 -9.48
CA THR A 111 7.65 -5.66 -8.10
C THR A 111 7.52 -7.10 -7.59
N ALA A 112 6.48 -7.82 -8.00
CA ALA A 112 6.28 -9.23 -7.65
C ALA A 112 7.24 -10.21 -8.34
N ASN A 113 8.10 -9.73 -9.25
CA ASN A 113 9.02 -10.56 -10.02
C ASN A 113 10.49 -10.18 -9.75
N PRO A 114 11.24 -10.96 -8.94
CA PRO A 114 12.62 -10.64 -8.61
C PRO A 114 13.57 -10.56 -9.81
N PHE A 115 13.33 -11.32 -10.88
CA PHE A 115 14.16 -11.24 -12.11
C PHE A 115 13.94 -9.93 -12.85
N ALA A 116 12.67 -9.49 -12.98
CA ALA A 116 12.36 -8.20 -13.59
C ALA A 116 12.92 -7.04 -12.74
N MET A 117 12.79 -7.13 -11.41
CA MET A 117 13.37 -6.14 -10.49
C MET A 117 14.91 -6.07 -10.61
N GLN A 118 15.58 -7.22 -10.76
CA GLN A 118 17.03 -7.23 -10.96
C GLN A 118 17.42 -6.60 -12.31
N ALA A 119 16.71 -6.92 -13.38
CA ALA A 119 16.96 -6.32 -14.69
C ALA A 119 16.78 -4.79 -14.68
N LEU A 120 15.73 -4.30 -14.00
CA LEU A 120 15.54 -2.86 -13.79
C LEU A 120 16.67 -2.24 -12.96
N ALA A 121 17.04 -2.87 -11.84
CA ALA A 121 18.15 -2.41 -11.00
C ALA A 121 19.46 -2.30 -11.80
N ASP A 122 19.76 -3.30 -12.62
CA ASP A 122 20.97 -3.29 -13.47
C ASP A 122 20.95 -2.15 -14.50
N SER A 123 19.78 -1.79 -15.05
CA SER A 123 19.64 -0.68 -16.00
C SER A 123 19.71 0.71 -15.35
N LEU A 124 19.56 0.78 -14.02
CA LEU A 124 19.58 2.03 -13.25
C LEU A 124 20.98 2.35 -12.67
N LYS A 125 21.97 1.47 -12.84
CA LYS A 125 23.32 1.70 -12.33
C LYS A 125 23.96 2.96 -12.90
N GLY A 126 24.40 3.85 -12.00
CA GLY A 126 25.05 5.12 -12.38
C GLY A 126 24.07 6.21 -12.82
N ILE A 127 22.77 6.02 -12.65
CA ILE A 127 21.74 7.00 -13.01
C ILE A 127 21.22 7.65 -11.72
N ASP A 128 21.09 8.98 -11.72
CA ASP A 128 20.47 9.73 -10.62
C ASP A 128 19.03 10.11 -11.00
N VAL A 129 18.09 9.22 -10.72
CA VAL A 129 16.65 9.42 -10.93
C VAL A 129 15.88 8.88 -9.73
N PRO A 130 14.86 9.58 -9.20
CA PRO A 130 13.99 9.02 -8.18
C PRO A 130 13.20 7.82 -8.71
N VAL A 131 13.16 6.75 -7.93
CA VAL A 131 12.40 5.53 -8.26
C VAL A 131 11.41 5.18 -7.16
N PHE A 132 10.12 5.16 -7.50
CA PHE A 132 9.04 4.80 -6.61
C PHE A 132 8.61 3.37 -6.85
N VAL A 133 8.43 2.58 -5.80
CA VAL A 133 8.15 1.14 -5.93
C VAL A 133 6.77 0.82 -5.36
N LYS A 134 5.83 0.41 -6.22
CA LYS A 134 4.52 -0.08 -5.76
C LYS A 134 4.68 -1.40 -5.02
N ASN A 135 3.86 -1.62 -3.98
CA ASN A 135 3.81 -2.93 -3.34
C ASN A 135 3.47 -4.03 -4.36
N PRO A 136 3.97 -5.27 -4.16
CA PRO A 136 3.62 -6.40 -5.01
C PRO A 136 2.11 -6.68 -4.97
N VAL A 137 1.59 -7.40 -5.96
CA VAL A 137 0.16 -7.74 -6.00
C VAL A 137 -0.28 -8.63 -4.86
N ASN A 138 0.58 -9.52 -4.39
CA ASN A 138 0.37 -10.38 -3.22
C ASN A 138 0.80 -9.66 -1.92
N PRO A 139 0.18 -9.98 -0.77
CA PRO A 139 0.50 -9.37 0.53
C PRO A 139 1.79 -9.95 1.11
N ASP A 140 2.92 -9.50 0.60
CA ASP A 140 4.26 -9.98 0.97
C ASP A 140 5.19 -8.77 1.19
N LEU A 141 5.46 -8.47 2.45
CA LEU A 141 6.30 -7.34 2.85
C LEU A 141 7.78 -7.58 2.48
N GLU A 142 8.27 -8.80 2.66
CA GLU A 142 9.68 -9.11 2.37
C GLU A 142 9.97 -9.01 0.87
N LEU A 143 9.02 -9.39 0.03
CA LEU A 143 9.13 -9.21 -1.41
C LEU A 143 9.15 -7.73 -1.80
N TRP A 144 8.37 -6.88 -1.11
CA TRP A 144 8.37 -5.43 -1.34
C TRP A 144 9.69 -4.79 -0.92
N ILE A 145 10.18 -5.10 0.27
CA ILE A 145 11.48 -4.63 0.77
C ILE A 145 12.60 -5.11 -0.15
N GLY A 146 12.64 -6.39 -0.49
CA GLY A 146 13.65 -6.96 -1.37
C GLY A 146 13.67 -6.33 -2.78
N ALA A 147 12.51 -5.91 -3.31
CA ALA A 147 12.44 -5.16 -4.56
C ALA A 147 13.11 -3.79 -4.43
N MET A 148 12.86 -3.06 -3.33
CA MET A 148 13.48 -1.77 -3.04
C MET A 148 14.98 -1.90 -2.77
N GLU A 149 15.41 -2.93 -2.04
CA GLU A 149 16.84 -3.21 -1.81
C GLU A 149 17.63 -3.39 -3.11
N ARG A 150 17.07 -4.09 -4.12
CA ARG A 150 17.72 -4.26 -5.42
C ARG A 150 17.96 -2.92 -6.13
N ILE A 151 16.94 -2.06 -6.13
CA ILE A 151 17.04 -0.72 -6.71
C ILE A 151 18.06 0.14 -5.95
N ASN A 152 18.05 0.07 -4.61
CA ASN A 152 18.97 0.82 -3.76
C ASN A 152 20.43 0.35 -3.94
N GLN A 153 20.66 -0.96 -4.05
CA GLN A 153 21.98 -1.53 -4.33
C GLN A 153 22.53 -1.12 -5.72
N ALA A 154 21.67 -0.78 -6.66
CA ALA A 154 22.08 -0.22 -7.95
C ALA A 154 22.54 1.25 -7.85
N GLY A 155 22.41 1.87 -6.68
CA GLY A 155 22.85 3.25 -6.40
C GLY A 155 21.71 4.26 -6.33
N ILE A 156 20.44 3.84 -6.50
CA ILE A 156 19.29 4.73 -6.38
C ILE A 156 18.99 4.96 -4.88
N LYS A 157 19.19 6.20 -4.42
CA LYS A 157 18.95 6.61 -3.03
C LYS A 157 17.67 7.43 -2.85
N LYS A 158 17.18 8.08 -3.91
CA LYS A 158 15.92 8.85 -3.93
C LYS A 158 14.76 7.91 -4.22
N MET A 159 14.12 7.39 -3.17
CA MET A 159 13.09 6.35 -3.28
C MET A 159 11.84 6.71 -2.49
N ALA A 160 10.70 6.16 -2.91
CA ALA A 160 9.47 6.12 -2.14
C ALA A 160 8.74 4.78 -2.38
N ALA A 161 7.99 4.35 -1.38
CA ALA A 161 7.08 3.22 -1.50
C ALA A 161 5.69 3.71 -1.92
N ILE A 162 5.02 3.00 -2.84
CA ILE A 162 3.63 3.29 -3.21
C ILE A 162 2.74 2.14 -2.75
N HIS A 163 1.84 2.44 -1.84
CA HIS A 163 0.84 1.49 -1.38
C HIS A 163 -0.43 1.57 -2.23
N ARG A 164 -0.72 0.49 -2.99
CA ARG A 164 -1.88 0.39 -3.89
C ARG A 164 -2.86 -0.73 -3.53
N GLY A 165 -2.72 -1.30 -2.32
CA GLY A 165 -3.48 -2.47 -1.89
C GLY A 165 -2.98 -3.78 -2.50
N PHE A 166 -3.51 -4.89 -1.99
CA PHE A 166 -3.10 -6.25 -2.34
C PHE A 166 -4.25 -7.02 -2.96
N SER A 167 -3.93 -7.99 -3.81
CA SER A 167 -4.96 -8.89 -4.33
C SER A 167 -5.50 -9.78 -3.21
N SER A 168 -6.82 -9.94 -3.19
CA SER A 168 -7.52 -10.84 -2.29
C SER A 168 -8.57 -11.62 -3.07
N TYR A 169 -8.85 -12.84 -2.62
CA TYR A 169 -9.95 -13.63 -3.16
C TYR A 169 -11.31 -13.00 -2.79
N ASP A 170 -11.44 -12.50 -1.57
CA ASP A 170 -12.66 -11.81 -1.11
C ASP A 170 -12.63 -10.32 -1.48
N LYS A 171 -13.43 -9.94 -2.49
CA LYS A 171 -13.53 -8.57 -3.01
C LYS A 171 -14.91 -7.98 -2.73
N LYS A 172 -15.20 -7.62 -1.48
CA LYS A 172 -16.51 -7.05 -1.13
C LYS A 172 -16.59 -5.55 -1.40
N ILE A 173 -15.61 -4.78 -0.94
CA ILE A 173 -15.62 -3.31 -0.97
C ILE A 173 -14.52 -2.79 -1.90
N TYR A 174 -13.29 -3.22 -1.70
CA TYR A 174 -12.10 -2.73 -2.38
C TYR A 174 -11.77 -3.58 -3.61
N ARG A 175 -11.20 -2.94 -4.63
CA ARG A 175 -10.59 -3.65 -5.77
C ARG A 175 -9.34 -4.41 -5.32
N ASN A 176 -8.53 -3.78 -4.47
CA ASN A 176 -7.37 -4.38 -3.83
C ASN A 176 -7.44 -4.06 -2.33
N MET A 177 -7.37 -5.09 -1.50
CA MET A 177 -7.48 -4.93 -0.05
C MET A 177 -6.33 -4.07 0.48
N PRO A 178 -6.59 -3.02 1.25
CA PRO A 178 -5.54 -2.13 1.73
C PRO A 178 -4.56 -2.81 2.68
N MET A 179 -5.01 -3.74 3.53
CA MET A 179 -4.14 -4.44 4.50
C MET A 179 -3.13 -3.50 5.16
N TRP A 180 -3.63 -2.43 5.77
CA TRP A 180 -2.85 -1.30 6.28
C TRP A 180 -1.69 -1.69 7.19
N GLN A 181 -1.76 -2.84 7.83
CA GLN A 181 -0.68 -3.35 8.69
C GLN A 181 0.63 -3.56 7.92
N ILE A 182 0.56 -3.86 6.61
CA ILE A 182 1.77 -4.08 5.81
C ILE A 182 2.55 -2.78 5.58
N PRO A 183 1.95 -1.68 5.06
CA PRO A 183 2.68 -0.41 4.96
C PRO A 183 3.03 0.21 6.32
N ILE A 184 2.24 0.01 7.37
CA ILE A 184 2.59 0.42 8.74
C ILE A 184 3.88 -0.30 9.20
N GLU A 185 3.96 -1.62 8.99
CA GLU A 185 5.16 -2.40 9.33
C GLU A 185 6.36 -2.02 8.44
N LEU A 186 6.12 -1.66 7.16
CA LEU A 186 7.17 -1.11 6.30
C LEU A 186 7.74 0.18 6.90
N HIS A 187 6.88 1.13 7.28
CA HIS A 187 7.30 2.40 7.89
C HIS A 187 8.05 2.18 9.21
N ARG A 188 7.58 1.23 10.05
CA ARG A 188 8.28 0.85 11.29
C ARG A 188 9.71 0.35 11.04
N ARG A 189 9.91 -0.42 9.96
CA ARG A 189 11.24 -0.98 9.63
C ARG A 189 12.14 0.01 8.91
N ILE A 190 11.58 0.91 8.12
CA ILE A 190 12.32 1.86 7.28
C ILE A 190 11.64 3.24 7.42
N PRO A 191 11.83 3.91 8.57
CA PRO A 191 11.11 5.15 8.90
C PRO A 191 11.45 6.34 7.96
N ASP A 192 12.63 6.33 7.34
CA ASP A 192 13.06 7.38 6.42
C ASP A 192 12.55 7.19 4.98
N LEU A 193 11.84 6.10 4.70
CA LEU A 193 11.27 5.84 3.38
C LEU A 193 9.87 6.46 3.28
N PRO A 194 9.66 7.45 2.41
CA PRO A 194 8.32 8.02 2.20
C PRO A 194 7.33 6.98 1.67
N ILE A 195 6.11 6.99 2.20
CA ILE A 195 5.02 6.12 1.76
C ILE A 195 3.91 6.95 1.13
N ILE A 196 3.59 6.64 -0.13
CA ILE A 196 2.57 7.28 -0.94
C ILE A 196 1.39 6.33 -1.10
N CYS A 197 0.16 6.79 -0.84
CA CYS A 197 -1.04 5.99 -1.04
C CYS A 197 -1.58 6.14 -2.48
N ASP A 198 -2.00 5.03 -3.07
CA ASP A 198 -2.70 4.96 -4.35
C ASP A 198 -4.19 4.59 -4.12
N PRO A 199 -5.05 5.57 -3.79
CA PRO A 199 -6.44 5.32 -3.44
C PRO A 199 -7.25 4.82 -4.64
N SER A 200 -6.88 5.20 -5.86
CA SER A 200 -7.56 4.78 -7.09
C SER A 200 -7.49 3.28 -7.29
N HIS A 201 -6.31 2.68 -7.09
CA HIS A 201 -6.14 1.23 -7.25
C HIS A 201 -6.64 0.44 -6.04
N ILE A 202 -6.58 0.99 -4.82
CA ILE A 202 -7.21 0.38 -3.64
C ILE A 202 -8.71 0.30 -3.83
N GLY A 203 -9.36 1.44 -4.11
CA GLY A 203 -10.82 1.54 -4.23
C GLY A 203 -11.37 0.87 -5.48
N GLY A 204 -10.77 1.12 -6.64
CA GLY A 204 -11.23 0.67 -7.95
C GLY A 204 -12.52 1.36 -8.43
N ARG A 205 -12.98 2.38 -7.71
CA ARG A 205 -14.16 3.19 -8.00
C ARG A 205 -14.05 4.56 -7.33
N ARG A 206 -14.67 5.59 -7.95
CA ARG A 206 -14.52 7.01 -7.57
C ARG A 206 -14.93 7.32 -6.15
N GLU A 207 -16.04 6.70 -5.69
CA GLU A 207 -16.63 6.96 -4.37
C GLU A 207 -15.70 6.58 -3.22
N LEU A 208 -14.73 5.71 -3.47
CA LEU A 208 -13.78 5.29 -2.45
C LEU A 208 -12.49 6.11 -2.43
N VAL A 209 -12.25 6.99 -3.43
CA VAL A 209 -11.01 7.78 -3.49
C VAL A 209 -10.88 8.70 -2.27
N ALA A 210 -11.90 9.52 -1.99
CA ALA A 210 -11.86 10.45 -0.86
C ALA A 210 -11.68 9.77 0.51
N PRO A 211 -12.48 8.75 0.89
CA PRO A 211 -12.29 8.08 2.18
C PRO A 211 -10.94 7.38 2.31
N ILE A 212 -10.39 6.82 1.23
CA ILE A 212 -9.06 6.18 1.28
C ILE A 212 -7.96 7.24 1.39
N CYS A 213 -8.08 8.39 0.71
CA CYS A 213 -7.17 9.51 0.90
C CYS A 213 -7.12 9.95 2.37
N GLN A 214 -8.28 10.11 3.03
CA GLN A 214 -8.33 10.47 4.44
C GLN A 214 -7.70 9.41 5.34
N GLN A 215 -7.98 8.12 5.10
CA GLN A 215 -7.35 7.03 5.84
C GLN A 215 -5.82 7.06 5.73
N ALA A 216 -5.28 7.36 4.54
CA ALA A 216 -3.84 7.50 4.36
C ALA A 216 -3.27 8.67 5.18
N MET A 217 -3.95 9.82 5.21
CA MET A 217 -3.54 10.96 6.04
C MET A 217 -3.63 10.65 7.54
N ASP A 218 -4.68 9.94 7.95
CA ASP A 218 -4.85 9.51 9.35
C ASP A 218 -3.75 8.51 9.79
N LEU A 219 -3.16 7.77 8.85
CA LEU A 219 -2.05 6.84 9.07
C LEU A 219 -0.66 7.47 8.89
N GLY A 220 -0.57 8.77 8.63
CA GLY A 220 0.70 9.50 8.50
C GLY A 220 1.45 9.21 7.20
N PHE A 221 0.76 8.88 6.10
CA PHE A 221 1.42 8.73 4.81
C PHE A 221 1.87 10.08 4.27
N ASP A 222 3.00 10.09 3.55
CA ASP A 222 3.67 11.31 3.07
C ASP A 222 2.98 11.93 1.85
N GLY A 223 2.16 11.17 1.12
CA GLY A 223 1.52 11.68 -0.07
C GLY A 223 0.52 10.72 -0.72
N LEU A 224 0.00 11.19 -1.85
CA LEU A 224 -1.04 10.51 -2.62
C LEU A 224 -0.63 10.40 -4.10
N ILE A 225 -0.95 9.28 -4.75
CA ILE A 225 -0.91 9.14 -6.21
C ILE A 225 -2.30 8.80 -6.72
N VAL A 226 -2.95 9.74 -7.39
CA VAL A 226 -4.38 9.64 -7.76
C VAL A 226 -4.56 9.62 -9.27
N GLU A 227 -5.42 8.73 -9.76
CA GLU A 227 -5.79 8.73 -11.17
C GLU A 227 -6.84 9.81 -11.44
N SER A 228 -6.44 10.81 -12.24
CA SER A 228 -7.28 11.93 -12.65
C SER A 228 -7.27 12.09 -14.17
N HIS A 229 -8.43 12.34 -14.77
CA HIS A 229 -8.63 12.40 -16.22
C HIS A 229 -9.62 13.51 -16.57
N CYS A 230 -9.38 14.26 -17.63
CA CYS A 230 -10.26 15.35 -18.07
C CYS A 230 -11.71 14.88 -18.34
N ASN A 231 -11.88 13.65 -18.81
CA ASN A 231 -13.18 13.01 -18.99
C ASN A 231 -13.11 11.52 -18.62
N PRO A 232 -13.22 11.16 -17.34
CA PRO A 232 -13.01 9.79 -16.87
C PRO A 232 -13.92 8.73 -17.51
N ASP A 233 -15.14 9.11 -17.92
CA ASP A 233 -16.10 8.16 -18.48
C ASP A 233 -15.71 7.68 -19.89
N CYS A 234 -14.86 8.44 -20.59
CA CYS A 234 -14.33 8.11 -21.91
C CYS A 234 -12.93 7.48 -21.84
N ALA A 235 -12.36 7.27 -20.65
CA ALA A 235 -11.02 6.73 -20.51
C ALA A 235 -10.90 5.30 -21.07
N TRP A 236 -9.80 5.03 -21.77
CA TRP A 236 -9.53 3.71 -22.37
C TRP A 236 -9.06 2.67 -21.34
N SER A 237 -8.67 3.13 -20.16
CA SER A 237 -8.27 2.26 -19.07
C SER A 237 -8.80 2.73 -17.72
N ASP A 238 -9.23 1.80 -16.90
CA ASP A 238 -9.64 1.98 -15.50
C ASP A 238 -10.59 3.18 -15.25
N ALA A 239 -11.51 3.44 -16.19
CA ALA A 239 -12.45 4.58 -16.20
C ALA A 239 -13.20 4.78 -14.86
N LYS A 240 -13.58 3.69 -14.20
CA LYS A 240 -14.43 3.71 -12.99
C LYS A 240 -13.74 4.28 -11.74
N GLN A 241 -12.42 4.30 -11.72
CA GLN A 241 -11.66 4.73 -10.53
C GLN A 241 -11.01 6.12 -10.70
N GLN A 242 -11.03 6.69 -11.90
CA GLN A 242 -10.47 8.00 -12.17
C GLN A 242 -11.46 9.11 -11.80
N VAL A 243 -10.97 10.19 -11.25
CA VAL A 243 -11.74 11.41 -10.94
C VAL A 243 -11.36 12.54 -11.89
N THR A 244 -12.20 13.57 -12.03
CA THR A 244 -11.78 14.78 -12.75
C THR A 244 -10.82 15.62 -11.92
N PRO A 245 -10.01 16.51 -12.53
CA PRO A 245 -9.18 17.47 -11.79
C PRO A 245 -9.98 18.31 -10.78
N ASP A 246 -11.20 18.72 -11.11
CA ASP A 246 -12.07 19.47 -10.19
C ASP A 246 -12.49 18.64 -8.97
N VAL A 247 -12.86 17.38 -9.18
CA VAL A 247 -13.22 16.47 -8.10
C VAL A 247 -11.99 16.17 -7.23
N LEU A 248 -10.80 16.01 -7.83
CA LEU A 248 -9.58 15.81 -7.05
C LEU A 248 -9.26 17.03 -6.18
N ASP A 249 -9.32 18.25 -6.74
CA ASP A 249 -9.08 19.49 -5.97
C ASP A 249 -10.07 19.62 -4.81
N TYR A 250 -11.35 19.31 -5.04
CA TYR A 250 -12.35 19.28 -3.99
C TYR A 250 -12.03 18.24 -2.90
N ILE A 251 -11.63 17.04 -3.27
CA ILE A 251 -11.21 16.01 -2.30
C ILE A 251 -10.04 16.54 -1.46
N LEU A 252 -9.00 17.09 -2.11
CA LEU A 252 -7.81 17.58 -1.42
C LEU A 252 -8.12 18.75 -0.46
N SER A 253 -9.09 19.61 -0.80
CA SER A 253 -9.51 20.71 0.06
C SER A 253 -10.25 20.27 1.33
N LEU A 254 -10.78 19.05 1.36
CA LEU A 254 -11.50 18.49 2.50
C LEU A 254 -10.60 17.61 3.39
N LEU A 255 -9.39 17.28 2.95
CA LEU A 255 -8.52 16.39 3.72
C LEU A 255 -8.01 17.07 4.99
N VAL A 256 -8.06 16.33 6.08
CA VAL A 256 -7.42 16.71 7.34
C VAL A 256 -6.02 16.08 7.35
N VAL A 257 -5.01 16.90 7.11
CA VAL A 257 -3.60 16.46 7.25
C VAL A 257 -3.26 16.40 8.73
N ARG A 258 -2.78 15.23 9.18
CA ARG A 258 -2.43 15.02 10.59
C ARG A 258 -0.92 15.11 10.78
N SER A 259 -0.51 15.66 11.94
CA SER A 259 0.90 15.70 12.34
C SER A 259 1.17 14.73 13.50
N GLU A 260 2.33 14.10 13.50
CA GLU A 260 2.75 13.19 14.58
C GLU A 260 3.04 13.89 15.92
N THR A 261 3.09 15.22 15.95
CA THR A 261 3.85 16.00 16.95
C THR A 261 3.11 16.40 18.20
N THR A 262 1.92 15.90 18.51
CA THR A 262 1.23 16.28 19.75
C THR A 262 1.12 15.13 20.73
N THR A 263 2.22 14.81 21.43
CA THR A 263 2.13 14.01 22.66
C THR A 263 1.63 14.93 23.78
N THR A 264 0.32 14.93 24.01
CA THR A 264 -0.27 15.60 25.16
C THR A 264 -0.21 14.67 26.38
N GLU A 265 -0.21 15.27 27.59
CA GLU A 265 -0.27 14.50 28.84
C GLU A 265 -1.46 13.52 28.84
N SER A 266 -2.59 13.92 28.27
CA SER A 266 -3.79 13.07 28.14
C SER A 266 -3.56 11.82 27.30
N ILE A 267 -2.85 11.90 26.16
CA ILE A 267 -2.59 10.71 25.34
C ILE A 267 -1.59 9.78 26.00
N THR A 268 -0.62 10.33 26.76
CA THR A 268 0.34 9.54 27.55
C THR A 268 -0.39 8.74 28.64
N GLN A 269 -1.33 9.35 29.34
CA GLN A 269 -2.15 8.67 30.34
C GLN A 269 -3.02 7.56 29.73
N LEU A 270 -3.63 7.80 28.55
CA LEU A 270 -4.41 6.78 27.84
C LEU A 270 -3.55 5.60 27.37
N ARG A 271 -2.33 5.87 26.87
CA ARG A 271 -1.37 4.82 26.51
C ARG A 271 -0.97 3.98 27.71
N HIS A 272 -0.71 4.61 28.86
CA HIS A 272 -0.41 3.89 30.09
C HIS A 272 -1.57 2.98 30.55
N GLN A 273 -2.82 3.41 30.40
CA GLN A 273 -3.98 2.57 30.68
C GLN A 273 -4.05 1.35 29.74
N ILE A 274 -3.73 1.52 28.46
CA ILE A 274 -3.63 0.40 27.50
C ILE A 274 -2.54 -0.57 27.93
N ASP A 275 -1.34 -0.08 28.31
CA ASP A 275 -0.23 -0.92 28.76
C ASP A 275 -0.61 -1.75 30.00
N GLU A 276 -1.37 -1.17 30.95
CA GLU A 276 -1.88 -1.91 32.12
C GLU A 276 -2.87 -3.00 31.71
N ILE A 277 -3.78 -2.73 30.78
CA ILE A 277 -4.73 -3.72 30.26
C ILE A 277 -3.98 -4.83 29.51
N ASP A 278 -2.99 -4.50 28.70
CA ASP A 278 -2.18 -5.47 27.97
C ASP A 278 -1.40 -6.40 28.92
N ASN A 279 -0.89 -5.86 30.03
CA ASN A 279 -0.27 -6.67 31.07
C ASN A 279 -1.26 -7.68 31.68
N GLN A 280 -2.50 -7.25 31.97
CA GLN A 280 -3.55 -8.14 32.46
C GLN A 280 -3.93 -9.20 31.41
N LEU A 281 -3.97 -8.83 30.12
CA LEU A 281 -4.23 -9.76 29.03
C LEU A 281 -3.12 -10.82 28.93
N MET A 282 -1.84 -10.42 29.06
CA MET A 282 -0.69 -11.35 29.11
C MET A 282 -0.77 -12.33 30.26
N ASP A 283 -1.18 -11.87 31.46
CA ASP A 283 -1.40 -12.73 32.61
C ASP A 283 -2.50 -13.75 32.36
N LEU A 284 -3.62 -13.34 31.77
CA LEU A 284 -4.73 -14.23 31.42
C LEU A 284 -4.34 -15.26 30.35
N LEU A 285 -3.61 -14.83 29.32
CA LEU A 285 -3.08 -15.73 28.30
C LEU A 285 -2.12 -16.76 28.89
N SER A 286 -1.23 -16.33 29.79
CA SER A 286 -0.30 -17.23 30.50
C SER A 286 -1.05 -18.29 31.31
N LYS A 287 -2.07 -17.88 32.07
CA LYS A 287 -2.95 -18.79 32.83
C LYS A 287 -3.66 -19.77 31.89
N ARG A 288 -4.19 -19.27 30.77
CA ARG A 288 -4.86 -20.12 29.78
C ARG A 288 -3.93 -21.15 29.17
N MET A 289 -2.69 -20.77 28.83
CA MET A 289 -1.69 -21.70 28.29
C MET A 289 -1.24 -22.75 29.30
N ARG A 290 -1.24 -22.41 30.60
CA ARG A 290 -1.00 -23.42 31.65
C ARG A 290 -2.06 -24.52 31.62
N VAL A 291 -3.35 -24.14 31.60
CA VAL A 291 -4.45 -25.11 31.49
C VAL A 291 -4.37 -25.90 30.17
N CYS A 292 -3.98 -25.26 29.07
CA CYS A 292 -3.78 -25.97 27.80
C CYS A 292 -2.69 -27.06 27.87
N ARG A 293 -1.62 -26.81 28.62
CA ARG A 293 -0.58 -27.84 28.86
C ARG A 293 -1.10 -28.99 29.71
N GLU A 294 -1.88 -28.70 30.73
CA GLU A 294 -2.55 -29.74 31.56
C GLU A 294 -3.47 -30.63 30.71
N ILE A 295 -4.25 -30.01 29.81
CA ILE A 295 -5.09 -30.72 28.82
C ILE A 295 -4.21 -31.58 27.89
N GLY A 296 -3.05 -31.05 27.43
CA GLY A 296 -2.11 -31.80 26.59
C GLY A 296 -1.57 -33.06 27.31
N GLN A 297 -1.21 -32.92 28.57
CA GLN A 297 -0.75 -34.05 29.41
C GLN A 297 -1.88 -35.09 29.57
N TYR A 298 -3.09 -34.65 29.89
CA TYR A 298 -4.24 -35.56 30.01
C TYR A 298 -4.53 -36.31 28.72
N LYS A 299 -4.50 -35.63 27.57
CA LYS A 299 -4.68 -36.25 26.24
C LYS A 299 -3.60 -37.27 25.91
N LYS A 300 -2.34 -37.00 26.28
CA LYS A 300 -1.23 -37.94 26.14
C LYS A 300 -1.48 -39.23 26.94
N GLU A 301 -1.86 -39.09 28.17
CA GLU A 301 -2.10 -40.24 29.09
C GLU A 301 -3.30 -41.11 28.65
N HIS A 302 -4.26 -40.50 27.94
CA HIS A 302 -5.50 -41.17 27.49
C HIS A 302 -5.54 -41.46 25.99
N ASN A 303 -4.43 -41.30 25.26
CA ASN A 303 -4.36 -41.50 23.81
C ASN A 303 -5.42 -40.71 23.00
N MET A 304 -5.72 -39.49 23.43
CA MET A 304 -6.70 -38.63 22.75
C MET A 304 -6.06 -37.74 21.68
N THR A 305 -6.81 -37.48 20.62
CA THR A 305 -6.37 -36.53 19.58
C THR A 305 -6.29 -35.10 20.11
N ILE A 306 -5.29 -34.34 19.67
CA ILE A 306 -5.12 -32.92 20.07
C ILE A 306 -6.27 -32.08 19.55
N LEU A 307 -6.53 -32.16 18.24
CA LEU A 307 -7.57 -31.38 17.61
C LEU A 307 -8.97 -32.00 17.83
N GLN A 308 -9.85 -31.19 18.37
CA GLN A 308 -11.27 -31.51 18.55
C GLN A 308 -12.08 -30.45 17.79
N THR A 309 -12.39 -30.72 16.50
CA THR A 309 -12.97 -29.78 15.55
C THR A 309 -14.27 -29.14 16.06
N ALA A 310 -15.15 -29.95 16.68
CA ALA A 310 -16.41 -29.43 17.24
C ALA A 310 -16.18 -28.35 18.33
N ARG A 311 -15.21 -28.60 19.22
CA ARG A 311 -14.85 -27.63 20.27
C ARG A 311 -14.20 -26.38 19.72
N TYR A 312 -13.41 -26.50 18.67
CA TYR A 312 -12.81 -25.38 17.98
C TYR A 312 -13.88 -24.46 17.37
N THR A 313 -14.82 -25.02 16.61
CA THR A 313 -15.93 -24.27 16.01
C THR A 313 -16.76 -23.56 17.09
N GLU A 314 -17.14 -24.28 18.15
CA GLU A 314 -17.88 -23.70 19.28
C GLU A 314 -17.16 -22.48 19.91
N ILE A 315 -15.83 -22.54 20.07
CA ILE A 315 -15.06 -21.43 20.63
C ILE A 315 -15.14 -20.22 19.72
N LEU A 316 -14.93 -20.37 18.41
CA LEU A 316 -14.94 -19.24 17.48
C LEU A 316 -16.31 -18.58 17.42
N GLU A 317 -17.38 -19.35 17.27
CA GLU A 317 -18.75 -18.84 17.20
C GLU A 317 -19.16 -18.12 18.50
N LYS A 318 -18.92 -18.76 19.64
CA LYS A 318 -19.28 -18.19 20.96
C LYS A 318 -18.51 -16.92 21.24
N ARG A 319 -17.20 -16.86 20.93
CA ARG A 319 -16.40 -15.69 21.23
C ARG A 319 -16.65 -14.55 20.24
N GLY A 320 -16.86 -14.84 18.96
CA GLY A 320 -17.30 -13.85 17.99
C GLY A 320 -18.61 -13.18 18.40
N ALA A 321 -19.63 -13.98 18.76
CA ALA A 321 -20.90 -13.47 19.26
C ALA A 321 -20.75 -12.64 20.55
N GLN A 322 -19.92 -13.08 21.48
CA GLN A 322 -19.63 -12.34 22.71
C GLN A 322 -18.91 -11.01 22.42
N GLY A 323 -17.98 -10.99 21.47
CA GLY A 323 -17.28 -9.79 21.03
C GLY A 323 -18.24 -8.74 20.48
N ALA A 324 -19.20 -9.16 19.65
CA ALA A 324 -20.24 -8.26 19.12
C ALA A 324 -21.07 -7.60 20.22
N LEU A 325 -21.42 -8.35 21.28
CA LEU A 325 -22.14 -7.80 22.45
C LEU A 325 -21.30 -6.77 23.24
N CYS A 326 -19.97 -6.84 23.13
CA CYS A 326 -19.04 -5.88 23.74
C CYS A 326 -18.65 -4.74 22.81
N GLY A 327 -19.30 -4.57 21.65
CA GLY A 327 -19.01 -3.53 20.68
C GLY A 327 -17.77 -3.77 19.84
N MET A 328 -17.24 -4.99 19.84
CA MET A 328 -16.11 -5.39 18.98
C MET A 328 -16.61 -6.06 17.70
N ASP A 329 -15.80 -5.98 16.65
CA ASP A 329 -16.07 -6.73 15.42
C ASP A 329 -15.99 -8.25 15.69
N SER A 330 -17.01 -8.99 15.25
CA SER A 330 -17.13 -10.43 15.47
C SER A 330 -16.01 -11.23 14.81
N ASP A 331 -15.63 -10.83 13.58
CA ASP A 331 -14.59 -11.51 12.81
C ASP A 331 -13.22 -11.24 13.44
N PHE A 332 -12.97 -10.01 13.91
CA PHE A 332 -11.77 -9.67 14.68
C PHE A 332 -11.63 -10.58 15.91
N VAL A 333 -12.67 -10.70 16.72
CA VAL A 333 -12.62 -11.54 17.93
C VAL A 333 -12.42 -13.01 17.58
N ALA A 334 -13.07 -13.51 16.53
CA ALA A 334 -12.86 -14.87 16.05
C ALA A 334 -11.39 -15.12 15.66
N GLN A 335 -10.77 -14.22 14.90
CA GLN A 335 -9.35 -14.30 14.49
C GLN A 335 -8.39 -14.28 15.69
N VAL A 336 -8.64 -13.46 16.70
CA VAL A 336 -7.84 -13.46 17.94
C VAL A 336 -7.89 -14.82 18.61
N PHE A 337 -9.10 -15.40 18.77
CA PHE A 337 -9.25 -16.72 19.38
C PHE A 337 -8.73 -17.86 18.52
N GLU A 338 -8.72 -17.71 17.20
CA GLU A 338 -8.03 -18.62 16.27
C GLU A 338 -6.52 -18.66 16.57
N LYS A 339 -5.87 -17.51 16.68
CA LYS A 339 -4.43 -17.42 17.00
C LYS A 339 -4.11 -17.98 18.38
N ILE A 340 -4.95 -17.71 19.36
CA ILE A 340 -4.81 -18.31 20.70
C ILE A 340 -4.99 -19.84 20.63
N HIS A 341 -5.84 -20.36 19.76
CA HIS A 341 -6.04 -21.79 19.58
C HIS A 341 -4.84 -22.46 18.89
N GLU A 342 -4.30 -21.83 17.83
CA GLU A 342 -3.07 -22.28 17.16
C GLU A 342 -1.92 -22.48 18.19
N GLU A 343 -1.70 -21.50 19.06
CA GLU A 343 -0.69 -21.59 20.11
C GLU A 343 -1.01 -22.71 21.14
N SER A 344 -2.29 -22.90 21.47
CA SER A 344 -2.70 -23.98 22.35
C SER A 344 -2.43 -25.36 21.76
N VAL A 345 -2.67 -25.54 20.45
CA VAL A 345 -2.35 -26.78 19.72
C VAL A 345 -0.84 -27.01 19.69
N ARG A 346 -0.06 -25.96 19.40
CA ARG A 346 1.41 -26.03 19.37
C ARG A 346 1.97 -26.53 20.71
N GLN A 347 1.51 -25.96 21.84
CA GLN A 347 1.98 -26.36 23.18
C GLN A 347 1.55 -27.79 23.55
N GLN A 348 0.35 -28.23 23.15
CA GLN A 348 -0.07 -29.62 23.37
C GLN A 348 0.75 -30.60 22.52
N MET A 349 1.08 -30.26 21.28
CA MET A 349 1.97 -31.07 20.42
C MET A 349 3.35 -31.26 21.04
N GLU A 350 3.93 -30.22 21.62
CA GLU A 350 5.23 -30.30 22.32
C GLU A 350 5.21 -31.29 23.51
N ILE A 351 4.05 -31.40 24.18
CA ILE A 351 3.90 -32.33 25.31
C ILE A 351 3.74 -33.78 24.82
N ILE A 352 2.96 -33.99 23.78
CA ILE A 352 2.70 -35.34 23.26
C ILE A 352 3.95 -35.94 22.61
N ASN A 353 4.77 -35.10 21.95
CA ASN A 353 5.96 -35.52 21.21
C ASN A 353 7.22 -35.68 22.12
N LYS A 354 7.15 -35.25 23.37
CA LYS A 354 8.15 -35.53 24.42
C LYS A 354 7.82 -36.84 25.12
#